data_076d211c33ba4894aa126d6343e083dd
#
_entry.id   076d211c33ba4894aa126d6343e083dd
#
_cell.length_a   1.000
_cell.length_b   1.000
_cell.length_c   1.000
_cell.angle_alpha   90.00
_cell.angle_beta   90.00
_cell.angle_gamma   90.00
#
_symmetry.space_group_name_H-M   'P 1'
#
loop_
_entity.id
_entity.type
_entity.pdbx_description
1 polymer ?
#
loop_
_entity_poly.entity_id
_entity_poly.type
_entity_poly.pdbx_seq_one_letter_code
_entity_poly.pdbx_strand_id
1 'polypeptide(L)'
;MKLILASTSKFKSEILGKVGMKHNNMDGNYNEVLLDTNNVYEYVKELALGKAKSIDSQVNDAIILGLDTVVYIDDKILEKPKSLSEARYNINLCKNKTTSVITGIALINTTTKEIINDYQETKITLSDICQEDIEYYIQNEPDIMYASGFIVETIISNFIKNINGSYYNILGVPVEKVYEYLLKWNIHLKDLED
;
A
#
# COMPACT_ATOMS: atom_id res chain seq x y z
N MET A 1 -15.01 4.22 18.84
CA MET A 1 -13.81 4.96 18.35
C MET A 1 -13.87 5.01 16.83
N LYS A 2 -13.76 6.17 16.23
CA LYS A 2 -13.73 6.30 14.76
C LYS A 2 -12.33 6.01 14.22
N LEU A 3 -12.26 5.25 13.13
CA LEU A 3 -11.05 5.10 12.31
C LEU A 3 -11.26 5.87 11.00
N ILE A 4 -10.36 6.77 10.65
CA ILE A 4 -10.43 7.57 9.43
C ILE A 4 -9.26 7.21 8.53
N LEU A 5 -9.55 6.66 7.35
CA LEU A 5 -8.54 6.41 6.34
C LEU A 5 -8.29 7.71 5.53
N ALA A 6 -7.08 8.25 5.63
CA ALA A 6 -6.64 9.43 4.88
C ALA A 6 -6.30 9.04 3.42
N SER A 7 -7.31 8.68 2.64
CA SER A 7 -7.14 8.21 1.26
C SER A 7 -8.45 8.22 0.48
N THR A 8 -8.36 8.48 -0.83
CA THR A 8 -9.45 8.32 -1.81
C THR A 8 -9.48 6.93 -2.45
N SER A 9 -8.53 6.05 -2.13
CA SER A 9 -8.44 4.72 -2.71
C SER A 9 -9.59 3.82 -2.27
N LYS A 10 -10.52 3.56 -3.16
CA LYS A 10 -11.62 2.60 -2.94
C LYS A 10 -11.09 1.21 -2.59
N PHE A 11 -10.00 0.77 -3.25
CA PHE A 11 -9.40 -0.53 -3.03
C PHE A 11 -8.89 -0.71 -1.59
N LYS A 12 -8.18 0.28 -1.05
CA LYS A 12 -7.72 0.25 0.35
C LYS A 12 -8.90 0.20 1.33
N SER A 13 -9.93 0.98 1.06
CA SER A 13 -11.17 0.99 1.86
C SER A 13 -11.88 -0.38 1.83
N GLU A 14 -12.01 -0.99 0.66
CA GLU A 14 -12.61 -2.31 0.53
C GLU A 14 -11.85 -3.39 1.32
N ILE A 15 -10.51 -3.33 1.33
CA ILE A 15 -9.68 -4.27 2.12
C ILE A 15 -9.95 -4.11 3.60
N LEU A 16 -9.91 -2.88 4.13
CA LEU A 16 -10.21 -2.63 5.54
C LEU A 16 -11.61 -3.11 5.93
N GLY A 17 -12.61 -2.85 5.08
CA GLY A 17 -13.98 -3.33 5.29
C GLY A 17 -14.09 -4.86 5.29
N LYS A 18 -13.43 -5.55 4.35
CA LYS A 18 -13.40 -7.02 4.27
C LYS A 18 -12.82 -7.68 5.50
N VAL A 19 -11.86 -7.03 6.18
CA VAL A 19 -11.25 -7.55 7.41
C VAL A 19 -11.92 -7.05 8.69
N GLY A 20 -13.07 -6.37 8.56
CA GLY A 20 -13.87 -5.93 9.71
C GLY A 20 -13.33 -4.68 10.41
N MET A 21 -12.40 -3.94 9.82
CA MET A 21 -11.96 -2.64 10.29
C MET A 21 -12.93 -1.56 9.78
N LYS A 22 -13.99 -1.29 10.57
CA LYS A 22 -14.91 -0.19 10.28
C LYS A 22 -14.18 1.13 10.23
N HIS A 23 -14.42 1.93 9.21
CA HIS A 23 -13.71 3.19 8.98
C HIS A 23 -14.49 4.11 8.05
N ASN A 24 -14.14 5.38 8.09
CA ASN A 24 -14.57 6.38 7.10
C ASN A 24 -13.37 6.84 6.27
N ASN A 25 -13.60 7.27 5.03
CA ASN A 25 -12.56 7.83 4.18
C ASN A 25 -12.59 9.35 4.22
N MET A 26 -11.43 9.99 4.23
CA MET A 26 -11.30 11.43 4.09
C MET A 26 -10.10 11.76 3.21
N ASP A 27 -10.29 12.68 2.25
CA ASP A 27 -9.21 13.20 1.42
C ASP A 27 -8.71 14.52 2.01
N GLY A 28 -7.42 14.56 2.33
CA GLY A 28 -6.76 15.76 2.82
C GLY A 28 -6.12 16.63 1.72
N ASN A 29 -6.29 16.26 0.44
CA ASN A 29 -5.61 16.90 -0.69
C ASN A 29 -4.09 17.02 -0.47
N TYR A 30 -3.48 15.97 0.11
CA TYR A 30 -2.05 15.97 0.37
C TYR A 30 -1.27 16.04 -0.94
N ASN A 31 -0.49 17.10 -1.11
CA ASN A 31 0.41 17.23 -2.24
C ASN A 31 1.68 16.41 -1.96
N GLU A 32 1.85 15.31 -2.67
CA GLU A 32 3.04 14.47 -2.58
C GLU A 32 4.24 15.23 -3.18
N VAL A 33 4.96 15.94 -2.32
CA VAL A 33 6.25 16.54 -2.71
C VAL A 33 7.25 15.39 -2.85
N LEU A 34 7.98 15.36 -3.96
CA LEU A 34 9.11 14.44 -4.12
C LEU A 34 10.10 14.71 -2.98
N LEU A 35 10.17 13.79 -2.02
CA LEU A 35 11.08 13.87 -0.91
C LEU A 35 12.49 13.61 -1.43
N ASP A 36 13.42 14.48 -1.10
CA ASP A 36 14.84 14.29 -1.38
C ASP A 36 15.42 13.27 -0.39
N THR A 37 15.06 12.01 -0.56
CA THR A 37 15.60 10.91 0.24
C THR A 37 15.96 9.73 -0.64
N ASN A 38 17.16 9.22 -0.46
CA ASN A 38 17.63 7.98 -1.10
C ASN A 38 17.17 6.71 -0.34
N ASN A 39 16.40 6.87 0.75
CA ASN A 39 15.91 5.77 1.57
C ASN A 39 14.42 5.55 1.31
N VAL A 40 14.09 4.48 0.58
CA VAL A 40 12.71 4.14 0.24
C VAL A 40 11.81 3.91 1.47
N TYR A 41 12.36 3.41 2.58
CA TYR A 41 11.60 3.18 3.81
C TYR A 41 11.20 4.50 4.48
N GLU A 42 12.11 5.47 4.54
CA GLU A 42 11.78 6.82 5.03
C GLU A 42 10.82 7.52 4.06
N TYR A 43 10.98 7.33 2.76
CA TYR A 43 10.09 7.89 1.74
C TYR A 43 8.63 7.49 1.98
N VAL A 44 8.34 6.19 2.09
CA VAL A 44 6.94 5.74 2.29
C VAL A 44 6.38 6.15 3.66
N LYS A 45 7.21 6.19 4.70
CA LYS A 45 6.82 6.66 6.03
C LYS A 45 6.40 8.13 6.02
N GLU A 46 7.19 8.98 5.37
CA GLU A 46 6.90 10.41 5.26
C GLU A 46 5.62 10.66 4.45
N LEU A 47 5.41 9.94 3.35
CA LEU A 47 4.18 10.04 2.56
C LEU A 47 2.96 9.59 3.37
N ALA A 48 3.04 8.47 4.08
CA ALA A 48 1.96 7.99 4.93
C ALA A 48 1.62 9.00 6.04
N LEU A 49 2.65 9.55 6.70
CA LEU A 49 2.50 10.55 7.75
C LEU A 49 1.93 11.86 7.19
N GLY A 50 2.39 12.31 6.04
CA GLY A 50 1.87 13.50 5.36
C GLY A 50 0.38 13.36 5.04
N LYS A 51 -0.05 12.20 4.51
CA LYS A 51 -1.46 11.88 4.28
C LYS A 51 -2.28 11.93 5.57
N ALA A 52 -1.81 11.31 6.64
CA ALA A 52 -2.51 11.35 7.92
C ALA A 52 -2.61 12.77 8.50
N LYS A 53 -1.53 13.54 8.47
CA LYS A 53 -1.47 14.92 8.97
C LYS A 53 -2.36 15.88 8.18
N SER A 54 -2.59 15.64 6.90
CA SER A 54 -3.38 16.53 6.04
C SER A 54 -4.84 16.70 6.51
N ILE A 55 -5.35 15.75 7.30
CA ILE A 55 -6.72 15.78 7.84
C ILE A 55 -6.77 15.93 9.37
N ASP A 56 -5.63 15.91 10.09
CA ASP A 56 -5.59 15.92 11.57
C ASP A 56 -6.34 17.10 12.18
N SER A 57 -6.24 18.30 11.60
CA SER A 57 -6.96 19.48 12.08
C SER A 57 -8.47 19.44 11.84
N GLN A 58 -8.97 18.52 11.02
CA GLN A 58 -10.38 18.42 10.64
C GLN A 58 -11.11 17.33 11.43
N VAL A 59 -10.38 16.53 12.21
CA VAL A 59 -10.91 15.31 12.86
C VAL A 59 -10.61 15.37 14.36
N ASN A 60 -11.61 15.04 15.20
CA ASN A 60 -11.48 14.92 16.64
C ASN A 60 -11.99 13.56 17.11
N ASP A 61 -11.48 13.09 18.23
CA ASP A 61 -11.87 11.82 18.87
C ASP A 61 -11.84 10.62 17.93
N ALA A 62 -10.76 10.51 17.16
CA ALA A 62 -10.58 9.46 16.16
C ALA A 62 -9.11 9.02 16.04
N ILE A 63 -8.92 7.89 15.38
CA ILE A 63 -7.63 7.44 14.86
C ILE A 63 -7.58 7.74 13.36
N ILE A 64 -6.56 8.45 12.93
CA ILE A 64 -6.30 8.70 11.51
C ILE A 64 -5.28 7.67 11.01
N LEU A 65 -5.58 6.99 9.92
CA LEU A 65 -4.70 6.03 9.24
C LEU A 65 -4.26 6.58 7.90
N GLY A 66 -2.96 6.84 7.75
CA GLY A 66 -2.31 7.15 6.48
C GLY A 66 -1.55 5.94 5.96
N LEU A 67 -1.69 5.65 4.67
CA LEU A 67 -1.01 4.54 3.99
C LEU A 67 -0.45 4.99 2.65
N ASP A 68 0.82 4.70 2.42
CA ASP A 68 1.45 4.87 1.11
C ASP A 68 2.23 3.64 0.70
N THR A 69 2.13 3.22 -0.56
CA THR A 69 2.69 1.95 -1.02
C THR A 69 3.49 2.15 -2.30
N VAL A 70 4.69 1.62 -2.30
CA VAL A 70 5.57 1.59 -3.48
C VAL A 70 6.02 0.16 -3.79
N VAL A 71 6.32 -0.07 -5.06
CA VAL A 71 7.03 -1.26 -5.55
C VAL A 71 8.49 -0.87 -5.78
N TYR A 72 9.43 -1.64 -5.25
CA TYR A 72 10.85 -1.33 -5.26
C TYR A 72 11.68 -2.50 -5.78
N ILE A 73 12.53 -2.25 -6.75
CA ILE A 73 13.41 -3.23 -7.39
C ILE A 73 14.66 -2.55 -7.97
N ASP A 74 15.82 -3.20 -7.84
CA ASP A 74 17.10 -2.71 -8.38
C ASP A 74 17.36 -1.22 -8.00
N ASP A 75 17.16 -0.90 -6.73
CA ASP A 75 17.32 0.44 -6.14
C ASP A 75 16.44 1.54 -6.76
N LYS A 76 15.29 1.15 -7.34
CA LYS A 76 14.33 2.06 -7.97
C LYS A 76 12.90 1.79 -7.53
N ILE A 77 12.14 2.86 -7.34
CA ILE A 77 10.70 2.79 -7.20
C ILE A 77 10.10 2.61 -8.61
N LEU A 78 9.27 1.58 -8.77
CA LEU A 78 8.46 1.41 -9.98
C LEU A 78 7.21 2.29 -9.87
N GLU A 79 7.07 3.20 -10.80
CA GLU A 79 5.85 3.99 -10.94
C GLU A 79 4.76 3.20 -11.66
N LYS A 80 3.52 3.65 -11.52
CA LYS A 80 2.41 3.16 -12.33
C LYS A 80 2.70 3.45 -13.80
N PRO A 81 2.51 2.48 -14.70
CA PRO A 81 2.81 2.66 -16.10
C PRO A 81 1.85 3.66 -16.74
N LYS A 82 2.37 4.50 -17.63
CA LYS A 82 1.60 5.47 -18.43
C LYS A 82 1.18 4.91 -19.81
N SER A 83 1.67 3.70 -20.12
CA SER A 83 1.38 3.00 -21.36
C SER A 83 1.54 1.50 -21.21
N LEU A 84 0.94 0.70 -22.12
CA LEU A 84 1.15 -0.75 -22.16
C LEU A 84 2.62 -1.11 -22.42
N SER A 85 3.38 -0.24 -23.09
CA SER A 85 4.83 -0.43 -23.27
C SER A 85 5.58 -0.30 -21.97
N GLU A 86 5.23 0.65 -21.09
CA GLU A 86 5.80 0.76 -19.75
C GLU A 86 5.36 -0.39 -18.84
N ALA A 87 4.11 -0.83 -18.92
CA ALA A 87 3.63 -2.02 -18.20
C ALA A 87 4.46 -3.25 -18.59
N ARG A 88 4.68 -3.47 -19.89
CA ARG A 88 5.55 -4.53 -20.41
C ARG A 88 6.98 -4.43 -19.89
N TYR A 89 7.53 -3.23 -19.86
CA TYR A 89 8.86 -2.97 -19.32
C TYR A 89 8.93 -3.32 -17.83
N ASN A 90 7.96 -2.90 -17.03
CA ASN A 90 7.90 -3.18 -15.59
C ASN A 90 7.84 -4.68 -15.31
N ILE A 91 7.01 -5.44 -16.05
CA ILE A 91 6.93 -6.91 -15.88
C ILE A 91 8.26 -7.57 -16.27
N ASN A 92 8.86 -7.17 -17.39
CA ASN A 92 10.17 -7.69 -17.81
C ASN A 92 11.28 -7.37 -16.80
N LEU A 93 11.20 -6.25 -16.09
CA LEU A 93 12.13 -5.92 -15.03
C LEU A 93 11.95 -6.83 -13.81
N CYS A 94 10.72 -7.21 -13.49
CA CYS A 94 10.37 -8.04 -12.32
C CYS A 94 10.58 -9.53 -12.56
N LYS A 95 10.51 -10.02 -13.81
CA LYS A 95 10.64 -11.45 -14.10
C LYS A 95 11.99 -12.01 -13.62
N ASN A 96 11.95 -13.22 -13.07
CA ASN A 96 13.10 -13.93 -12.50
C ASN A 96 13.88 -13.15 -11.43
N LYS A 97 13.19 -12.19 -10.77
CA LYS A 97 13.75 -11.37 -9.69
C LYS A 97 12.83 -11.33 -8.46
N THR A 98 13.38 -10.80 -7.38
CA THR A 98 12.64 -10.47 -6.17
C THR A 98 12.34 -8.98 -6.16
N THR A 99 11.07 -8.64 -6.01
CA THR A 99 10.55 -7.27 -5.91
C THR A 99 10.05 -7.04 -4.49
N SER A 100 10.33 -5.87 -3.92
CA SER A 100 9.79 -5.46 -2.63
C SER A 100 8.56 -4.59 -2.80
N VAL A 101 7.48 -4.93 -2.10
CA VAL A 101 6.34 -4.04 -1.89
C VAL A 101 6.46 -3.46 -0.49
N ILE A 102 6.58 -2.14 -0.40
CA ILE A 102 6.84 -1.43 0.86
C ILE A 102 5.69 -0.44 1.09
N THR A 103 5.00 -0.61 2.22
CA THR A 103 3.91 0.29 2.62
C THR A 103 4.31 1.06 3.88
N GLY A 104 4.32 2.39 3.80
CA GLY A 104 4.38 3.28 4.95
C GLY A 104 3.04 3.28 5.68
N ILE A 105 3.10 3.31 7.00
CA ILE A 105 1.95 3.25 7.89
C ILE A 105 2.06 4.38 8.90
N ALA A 106 1.10 5.28 8.92
CA ALA A 106 1.02 6.31 9.95
C ALA A 106 -0.34 6.25 10.65
N LEU A 107 -0.32 6.18 11.99
CA LEU A 107 -1.52 6.33 12.80
C LEU A 107 -1.36 7.57 13.68
N ILE A 108 -2.40 8.39 13.74
CA ILE A 108 -2.48 9.55 14.64
C ILE A 108 -3.69 9.35 15.54
N ASN A 109 -3.45 9.29 16.85
CA ASN A 109 -4.53 9.38 17.85
C ASN A 109 -4.83 10.85 18.10
N THR A 110 -5.95 11.35 17.61
CA THR A 110 -6.29 12.78 17.69
C THR A 110 -6.60 13.23 19.12
N THR A 111 -6.91 12.31 20.03
CA THR A 111 -7.19 12.59 21.45
C THR A 111 -5.90 12.68 22.27
N THR A 112 -5.01 11.67 22.17
CA THR A 112 -3.75 11.65 22.95
C THR A 112 -2.61 12.39 22.27
N LYS A 113 -2.74 12.71 20.99
CA LYS A 113 -1.71 13.29 20.10
C LYS A 113 -0.52 12.37 19.86
N GLU A 114 -0.63 11.10 20.22
CA GLU A 114 0.38 10.10 19.90
C GLU A 114 0.38 9.77 18.42
N ILE A 115 1.58 9.55 17.88
CA ILE A 115 1.80 9.20 16.48
C ILE A 115 2.62 7.92 16.42
N ILE A 116 2.16 6.97 15.61
CA ILE A 116 2.93 5.80 15.20
C ILE A 116 3.26 6.00 13.72
N ASN A 117 4.55 5.91 13.36
CA ASN A 117 4.99 6.02 11.96
C ASN A 117 6.03 4.93 11.68
N ASP A 118 5.64 3.96 10.85
CA ASP A 118 6.43 2.76 10.56
C ASP A 118 6.18 2.30 9.11
N TYR A 119 6.74 1.17 8.73
CA TYR A 119 6.52 0.55 7.41
C TYR A 119 6.38 -0.97 7.51
N GLN A 120 5.87 -1.57 6.46
CA GLN A 120 5.85 -3.01 6.23
C GLN A 120 6.44 -3.31 4.86
N GLU A 121 7.34 -4.31 4.80
CA GLU A 121 7.90 -4.82 3.55
C GLU A 121 7.40 -6.24 3.29
N THR A 122 7.09 -6.55 2.03
CA THR A 122 6.82 -7.91 1.54
C THR A 122 7.59 -8.14 0.25
N LYS A 123 8.35 -9.22 0.20
CA LYS A 123 9.15 -9.61 -0.95
C LYS A 123 8.43 -10.65 -1.80
N ILE A 124 8.34 -10.42 -3.10
CA ILE A 124 7.71 -11.31 -4.08
C ILE A 124 8.76 -11.70 -5.09
N THR A 125 8.97 -13.01 -5.28
CA THR A 125 9.87 -13.53 -6.30
C THR A 125 9.07 -14.11 -7.44
N LEU A 126 9.26 -13.58 -8.65
CA LEU A 126 8.68 -14.16 -9.87
C LEU A 126 9.60 -15.21 -10.49
N SER A 127 9.00 -16.16 -11.21
CA SER A 127 9.70 -17.07 -12.12
C SER A 127 10.15 -16.34 -13.39
N ASP A 128 10.85 -17.05 -14.23
CA ASP A 128 11.02 -16.63 -15.62
C ASP A 128 9.66 -16.72 -16.33
N ILE A 129 9.32 -15.69 -17.09
CA ILE A 129 8.05 -15.58 -17.81
C ILE A 129 8.38 -15.37 -19.28
N CYS A 130 7.87 -16.24 -20.16
CA CYS A 130 8.08 -16.08 -21.59
C CYS A 130 7.35 -14.86 -22.15
N GLN A 131 7.75 -14.39 -23.31
CA GLN A 131 7.20 -13.18 -23.90
C GLN A 131 5.71 -13.33 -24.24
N GLU A 132 5.29 -14.53 -24.67
CA GLU A 132 3.89 -14.85 -24.99
C GLU A 132 2.99 -14.69 -23.76
N ASP A 133 3.42 -15.16 -22.60
CA ASP A 133 2.66 -15.04 -21.35
C ASP A 133 2.63 -13.60 -20.84
N ILE A 134 3.70 -12.82 -21.03
CA ILE A 134 3.71 -11.39 -20.71
C ILE A 134 2.69 -10.65 -21.58
N GLU A 135 2.66 -10.90 -22.90
CA GLU A 135 1.70 -10.26 -23.78
C GLU A 135 0.27 -10.68 -23.46
N TYR A 136 0.05 -11.97 -23.16
CA TYR A 136 -1.25 -12.47 -22.76
C TYR A 136 -1.73 -11.79 -21.47
N TYR A 137 -0.87 -11.65 -20.47
CA TYR A 137 -1.18 -10.92 -19.23
C TYR A 137 -1.58 -9.47 -19.50
N ILE A 138 -0.77 -8.73 -20.25
CA ILE A 138 -1.02 -7.31 -20.55
C ILE A 138 -2.34 -7.10 -21.30
N GLN A 139 -2.68 -8.01 -22.21
CA GLN A 139 -3.91 -7.92 -23.02
C GLN A 139 -5.17 -8.28 -22.22
N ASN A 140 -5.04 -9.10 -21.18
CA ASN A 140 -6.18 -9.62 -20.43
C ASN A 140 -6.30 -9.07 -19.01
N GLU A 141 -5.42 -8.15 -18.61
CA GLU A 141 -5.48 -7.49 -17.31
C GLU A 141 -5.93 -6.04 -17.47
N PRO A 142 -7.24 -5.74 -17.24
CA PRO A 142 -7.80 -4.41 -17.45
C PRO A 142 -7.22 -3.37 -16.49
N ASP A 143 -6.77 -3.80 -15.30
CA ASP A 143 -6.29 -2.92 -14.25
C ASP A 143 -4.76 -2.75 -14.26
N ILE A 144 -4.06 -3.27 -15.28
CA ILE A 144 -2.60 -3.23 -15.36
C ILE A 144 -2.02 -1.81 -15.25
N MET A 145 -2.76 -0.81 -15.70
CA MET A 145 -2.35 0.60 -15.63
C MET A 145 -2.43 1.19 -14.22
N TYR A 146 -3.07 0.51 -13.30
CA TYR A 146 -3.19 0.93 -11.90
C TYR A 146 -2.17 0.27 -10.97
N ALA A 147 -1.43 -0.75 -11.46
CA ALA A 147 -0.41 -1.46 -10.72
C ALA A 147 1.00 -1.00 -11.13
N SER A 148 1.88 -0.77 -10.17
CA SER A 148 3.26 -0.32 -10.45
C SER A 148 4.16 -1.41 -11.04
N GLY A 149 3.74 -2.67 -11.04
CA GLY A 149 4.47 -3.79 -11.66
C GLY A 149 3.52 -4.85 -12.15
N PHE A 150 2.82 -5.53 -11.22
CA PHE A 150 1.90 -6.61 -11.52
C PHE A 150 0.84 -6.75 -10.42
N ILE A 151 -0.26 -7.43 -10.72
CA ILE A 151 -1.39 -7.63 -9.80
C ILE A 151 -1.39 -9.09 -9.34
N VAL A 152 -1.00 -9.33 -8.10
CA VAL A 152 -0.77 -10.68 -7.55
C VAL A 152 -2.02 -11.56 -7.49
N GLU A 153 -3.21 -10.98 -7.58
CA GLU A 153 -4.50 -11.69 -7.50
C GLU A 153 -4.98 -12.22 -8.84
N THR A 154 -4.21 -12.01 -9.93
CA THR A 154 -4.64 -12.28 -11.30
C THR A 154 -3.71 -13.25 -12.03
N ILE A 155 -3.67 -13.21 -13.35
CA ILE A 155 -2.92 -14.14 -14.22
C ILE A 155 -1.45 -14.29 -13.77
N ILE A 156 -0.82 -13.20 -13.32
CA ILE A 156 0.59 -13.21 -12.91
C ILE A 156 0.86 -14.13 -11.72
N SER A 157 -0.16 -14.48 -10.94
CA SER A 157 -0.03 -15.39 -9.80
C SER A 157 0.56 -16.76 -10.18
N ASN A 158 0.33 -17.21 -11.42
CA ASN A 158 0.90 -18.46 -11.94
C ASN A 158 2.44 -18.46 -11.99
N PHE A 159 3.04 -17.28 -11.93
CA PHE A 159 4.48 -17.09 -12.03
C PHE A 159 5.13 -16.68 -10.70
N ILE A 160 4.37 -16.64 -9.60
CA ILE A 160 4.91 -16.34 -8.27
C ILE A 160 5.60 -17.57 -7.71
N LYS A 161 6.92 -17.49 -7.48
CA LYS A 161 7.70 -18.54 -6.81
C LYS A 161 7.59 -18.49 -5.30
N ASN A 162 7.59 -17.26 -4.76
CA ASN A 162 7.62 -17.06 -3.31
C ASN A 162 7.07 -15.70 -2.93
N ILE A 163 6.38 -15.65 -1.80
CA ILE A 163 6.00 -14.43 -1.08
C ILE A 163 6.58 -14.54 0.32
N ASN A 164 7.37 -13.54 0.73
CA ASN A 164 7.93 -13.43 2.07
C ASN A 164 7.46 -12.13 2.71
N GLY A 165 6.53 -12.23 3.64
CA GLY A 165 5.89 -11.11 4.33
C GLY A 165 4.36 -11.23 4.30
N SER A 166 3.67 -10.09 4.43
CA SER A 166 2.22 -10.01 4.49
C SER A 166 1.59 -9.97 3.09
N TYR A 167 0.59 -10.81 2.87
CA TYR A 167 -0.24 -10.76 1.66
C TYR A 167 -1.00 -9.43 1.56
N TYR A 168 -1.58 -8.97 2.66
CA TYR A 168 -2.33 -7.71 2.68
C TYR A 168 -1.44 -6.48 2.46
N ASN A 169 -0.15 -6.57 2.85
CA ASN A 169 0.80 -5.52 2.51
C ASN A 169 1.01 -5.39 1.00
N ILE A 170 0.99 -6.49 0.24
CA ILE A 170 1.08 -6.45 -1.23
C ILE A 170 -0.08 -5.64 -1.81
N LEU A 171 -1.25 -5.74 -1.19
CA LEU A 171 -2.46 -5.00 -1.56
C LEU A 171 -2.46 -3.54 -1.05
N GLY A 172 -1.38 -3.11 -0.40
CA GLY A 172 -1.20 -1.75 0.10
C GLY A 172 -1.92 -1.45 1.41
N VAL A 173 -2.35 -2.48 2.16
CA VAL A 173 -2.99 -2.35 3.48
C VAL A 173 -2.49 -3.46 4.40
N PRO A 174 -1.37 -3.29 5.11
CA PRO A 174 -0.83 -4.29 6.04
C PRO A 174 -1.71 -4.38 7.30
N VAL A 175 -2.86 -5.05 7.17
CA VAL A 175 -3.95 -5.06 8.16
C VAL A 175 -3.51 -5.58 9.52
N GLU A 176 -2.66 -6.61 9.55
CA GLU A 176 -2.12 -7.19 10.77
C GLU A 176 -1.27 -6.18 11.55
N LYS A 177 -0.47 -5.37 10.84
CA LYS A 177 0.37 -4.34 11.46
C LYS A 177 -0.44 -3.14 11.91
N VAL A 178 -1.42 -2.73 11.13
CA VAL A 178 -2.38 -1.69 11.53
C VAL A 178 -3.11 -2.12 12.81
N TYR A 179 -3.58 -3.36 12.87
CA TYR A 179 -4.29 -3.87 14.06
C TYR A 179 -3.35 -3.98 15.27
N GLU A 180 -2.10 -4.43 15.10
CA GLU A 180 -1.09 -4.42 16.16
C GLU A 180 -0.94 -3.02 16.79
N TYR A 181 -0.97 -1.96 15.98
CA TYR A 181 -0.86 -0.59 16.46
C TYR A 181 -2.14 -0.10 17.16
N LEU A 182 -3.31 -0.45 16.68
CA LEU A 182 -4.56 -0.17 17.38
C LEU A 182 -4.58 -0.81 18.79
N LEU A 183 -4.06 -2.03 18.91
CA LEU A 183 -3.95 -2.73 20.20
C LEU A 183 -3.00 -2.02 21.18
N LYS A 184 -1.96 -1.30 20.73
CA LYS A 184 -1.10 -0.47 21.62
C LYS A 184 -1.89 0.61 22.34
N TRP A 185 -2.98 1.07 21.73
CA TRP A 185 -3.93 2.02 22.33
C TRP A 185 -5.16 1.35 22.96
N ASN A 186 -5.10 0.00 23.12
CA ASN A 186 -6.21 -0.81 23.65
C ASN A 186 -7.51 -0.67 22.84
N ILE A 187 -7.39 -0.47 21.52
CA ILE A 187 -8.51 -0.38 20.58
C ILE A 187 -8.67 -1.72 19.85
N HIS A 188 -9.82 -2.35 20.03
CA HIS A 188 -10.17 -3.62 19.40
C HIS A 188 -11.12 -3.39 18.22
N LEU A 189 -11.26 -4.39 17.32
CA LEU A 189 -12.17 -4.31 16.17
C LEU A 189 -13.61 -3.94 16.56
N LYS A 190 -14.09 -4.47 17.69
CA LYS A 190 -15.43 -4.19 18.23
C LYS A 190 -15.64 -2.74 18.67
N ASP A 191 -14.55 -2.01 18.92
CA ASP A 191 -14.57 -0.63 19.40
C ASP A 191 -14.58 0.37 18.21
N LEU A 192 -14.36 -0.14 16.98
CA LEU A 192 -14.41 0.67 15.76
C LEU A 192 -15.87 0.88 15.31
N GLU A 193 -16.20 2.13 15.04
CA GLU A 193 -17.53 2.61 14.65
C GLU A 193 -17.50 3.15 13.21
N ASP A 194 -18.67 3.13 12.56
CA ASP A 194 -18.89 3.75 11.26
C ASP A 194 -18.93 5.28 11.34
#